data_0f7f4ffdb6ce843650e21f814115805d
#
_entry.id   0f7f4ffdb6ce843650e21f814115805d
#
_cell.length_a   1.000
_cell.length_b   1.000
_cell.length_c   1.000
_cell.angle_alpha   90.00
_cell.angle_beta   90.00
_cell.angle_gamma   90.00
#
_symmetry.space_group_name_H-M   'P 1'
#
loop_
_entity.id
_entity.type
_entity.pdbx_description
1 polymer ?
#
loop_
_entity_poly.entity_id
_entity_poly.type
_entity_poly.pdbx_seq_one_letter_code
_entity_poly.pdbx_strand_id
1 'polypeptide(L)'
;MPVDNSRVKGLYKLSVEERRSLVAAAANLTEEHVAALAAHGELDETAADRMIENVIGTMSLPVGVATNFIIDGSHYLIPFCLEESSVVAAASNMAKRCLQHGGFTTNNDAPVMIGQIQLLDVDDLEQATTHINDCLLYTSPSPRDTD
;
A
#
# COMPACT_ATOMS: atom_id res chain seq x y z
N MET A 1 5.24 -5.46 -5.13
CA MET A 1 5.39 -6.92 -5.22
C MET A 1 6.72 -7.22 -5.92
N PRO A 2 7.73 -7.76 -5.22
CA PRO A 2 8.98 -8.19 -5.84
C PRO A 2 8.71 -9.35 -6.80
N VAL A 3 9.44 -9.37 -7.92
CA VAL A 3 9.31 -10.38 -8.98
C VAL A 3 10.67 -10.63 -9.63
N ASP A 4 10.84 -11.73 -10.33
CA ASP A 4 12.10 -12.03 -11.03
C ASP A 4 12.30 -11.10 -12.23
N ASN A 5 11.23 -10.73 -12.90
CA ASN A 5 11.26 -9.84 -14.05
C ASN A 5 9.99 -8.99 -14.15
N SER A 6 10.12 -7.67 -14.03
CA SER A 6 9.01 -6.71 -14.15
C SER A 6 8.66 -6.32 -15.60
N ARG A 7 9.42 -6.77 -16.60
CA ARG A 7 9.22 -6.43 -18.02
C ARG A 7 8.19 -7.35 -18.68
N VAL A 8 6.92 -7.06 -18.48
CA VAL A 8 5.82 -7.85 -19.05
C VAL A 8 5.32 -7.17 -20.34
N LYS A 9 5.78 -7.67 -21.49
CA LYS A 9 5.36 -7.12 -22.79
C LYS A 9 3.94 -7.54 -23.13
N GLY A 10 3.13 -6.57 -23.57
CA GLY A 10 1.79 -6.84 -24.09
C GLY A 10 0.74 -7.18 -23.04
N LEU A 11 1.00 -6.94 -21.76
CA LEU A 11 0.05 -7.19 -20.67
C LEU A 11 -1.34 -6.58 -20.97
N TYR A 12 -1.38 -5.38 -21.54
CA TYR A 12 -2.61 -4.66 -21.90
C TYR A 12 -3.45 -5.34 -23.00
N LYS A 13 -2.88 -6.29 -23.75
CA LYS A 13 -3.58 -7.04 -24.80
C LYS A 13 -4.31 -8.27 -24.29
N LEU A 14 -3.98 -8.71 -23.08
CA LEU A 14 -4.56 -9.88 -22.44
C LEU A 14 -5.92 -9.54 -21.84
N SER A 15 -6.78 -10.53 -21.66
CA SER A 15 -8.00 -10.42 -20.87
C SER A 15 -7.68 -10.14 -19.40
N VAL A 16 -8.66 -9.68 -18.62
CA VAL A 16 -8.48 -9.44 -17.17
C VAL A 16 -8.05 -10.70 -16.44
N GLU A 17 -8.64 -11.84 -16.79
CA GLU A 17 -8.32 -13.15 -16.21
C GLU A 17 -6.89 -13.58 -16.53
N GLU A 18 -6.46 -13.45 -17.78
CA GLU A 18 -5.08 -13.76 -18.19
C GLU A 18 -4.07 -12.86 -17.50
N ARG A 19 -4.36 -11.54 -17.38
CA ARG A 19 -3.50 -10.60 -16.63
C ARG A 19 -3.39 -10.99 -15.18
N ARG A 20 -4.51 -11.34 -14.53
CA ARG A 20 -4.56 -11.78 -13.13
C ARG A 20 -3.71 -13.04 -12.92
N SER A 21 -3.87 -14.03 -13.77
CA SER A 21 -3.11 -15.28 -13.72
C SER A 21 -1.61 -15.04 -13.90
N LEU A 22 -1.22 -14.19 -14.85
CA LEU A 22 0.18 -13.85 -15.10
C LEU A 22 0.81 -13.11 -13.89
N VAL A 23 0.11 -12.11 -13.34
CA VAL A 23 0.57 -11.36 -12.18
C VAL A 23 0.65 -12.26 -10.94
N ALA A 24 -0.34 -13.14 -10.75
CA ALA A 24 -0.36 -14.11 -9.66
C ALA A 24 0.85 -15.03 -9.69
N ALA A 25 1.16 -15.59 -10.86
CA ALA A 25 2.34 -16.44 -11.04
C ALA A 25 3.65 -15.67 -10.81
N ALA A 26 3.77 -14.46 -11.36
CA ALA A 26 4.98 -13.65 -11.21
C ALA A 26 5.24 -13.17 -9.78
N ALA A 27 4.19 -12.89 -9.02
CA ALA A 27 4.27 -12.36 -7.65
C ALA A 27 4.03 -13.42 -6.56
N ASN A 28 3.91 -14.71 -6.93
CA ASN A 28 3.63 -15.82 -6.02
C ASN A 28 2.38 -15.59 -5.15
N LEU A 29 1.30 -15.08 -5.77
CA LEU A 29 0.03 -14.89 -5.07
C LEU A 29 -0.63 -16.25 -4.79
N THR A 30 -1.25 -16.37 -3.63
CA THR A 30 -2.02 -17.58 -3.27
C THR A 30 -3.36 -17.61 -4.03
N GLU A 31 -4.00 -18.78 -4.05
CA GLU A 31 -5.35 -18.93 -4.62
C GLU A 31 -6.36 -17.99 -3.95
N GLU A 32 -6.24 -17.77 -2.64
CA GLU A 32 -7.07 -16.85 -1.88
C GLU A 32 -6.91 -15.40 -2.38
N HIS A 33 -5.67 -14.94 -2.60
CA HIS A 33 -5.40 -13.62 -3.18
C HIS A 33 -6.00 -13.47 -4.59
N VAL A 34 -5.89 -14.51 -5.41
CA VAL A 34 -6.47 -14.52 -6.76
C VAL A 34 -7.99 -14.47 -6.71
N ALA A 35 -8.60 -15.23 -5.81
CA ALA A 35 -10.05 -15.21 -5.59
C ALA A 35 -10.54 -13.85 -5.12
N ALA A 36 -9.87 -13.22 -4.16
CA ALA A 36 -10.21 -11.88 -3.68
C ALA A 36 -10.15 -10.82 -4.80
N LEU A 37 -9.12 -10.89 -5.66
CA LEU A 37 -9.03 -10.00 -6.84
C LEU A 37 -10.12 -10.31 -7.87
N ALA A 38 -10.58 -11.54 -7.98
CA ALA A 38 -11.65 -11.95 -8.90
C ALA A 38 -13.04 -11.55 -8.39
N ALA A 39 -13.23 -11.49 -7.09
CA ALA A 39 -14.46 -11.04 -6.43
C ALA A 39 -14.69 -9.53 -6.49
N HIS A 40 -13.81 -8.78 -7.17
CA HIS A 40 -13.91 -7.33 -7.34
C HIS A 40 -13.89 -6.53 -6.03
N GLY A 41 -13.25 -7.08 -4.99
CA GLY A 41 -13.06 -6.38 -3.73
C GLY A 41 -14.36 -6.22 -2.93
N GLU A 42 -15.17 -7.26 -2.83
CA GLU A 42 -16.32 -7.27 -1.93
C GLU A 42 -15.86 -7.07 -0.49
N LEU A 43 -16.12 -5.87 0.04
CA LEU A 43 -15.97 -5.55 1.45
C LEU A 43 -17.33 -5.75 2.12
N ASP A 44 -17.40 -6.65 3.09
CA ASP A 44 -18.65 -6.88 3.81
C ASP A 44 -19.05 -5.65 4.65
N GLU A 45 -20.36 -5.51 4.88
CA GLU A 45 -20.94 -4.35 5.55
C GLU A 45 -20.41 -4.20 6.99
N THR A 46 -20.18 -5.28 7.70
CA THR A 46 -19.67 -5.28 9.07
C THR A 46 -18.22 -4.78 9.13
N ALA A 47 -17.41 -5.20 8.17
CA ALA A 47 -16.03 -4.72 8.06
C ALA A 47 -15.98 -3.23 7.68
N ALA A 48 -16.82 -2.82 6.73
CA ALA A 48 -16.92 -1.42 6.31
C ALA A 48 -17.33 -0.49 7.47
N ASP A 49 -18.33 -0.90 8.27
CA ASP A 49 -18.83 -0.14 9.42
C ASP A 49 -17.77 0.07 10.53
N ARG A 50 -16.82 -0.86 10.63
CA ARG A 50 -15.68 -0.74 11.56
C ARG A 50 -14.54 0.14 11.04
N MET A 51 -14.52 0.44 9.74
CA MET A 51 -13.43 1.20 9.13
C MET A 51 -13.64 2.71 9.19
N ILE A 52 -14.90 3.15 9.03
CA ILE A 52 -15.26 4.58 9.08
C ILE A 52 -16.64 4.75 9.72
N GLU A 53 -16.90 5.94 10.27
CA GLU A 53 -18.18 6.31 10.87
C GLU A 53 -19.25 6.54 9.78
N ASN A 54 -20.53 6.27 10.13
CA ASN A 54 -21.70 6.56 9.29
C ASN A 54 -21.67 5.91 7.90
N VAL A 55 -21.18 4.67 7.82
CA VAL A 55 -21.14 3.89 6.57
C VAL A 55 -22.54 3.74 5.98
N ILE A 56 -22.67 4.01 4.68
CA ILE A 56 -23.89 3.80 3.89
C ILE A 56 -23.70 2.83 2.74
N GLY A 57 -22.48 2.31 2.55
CA GLY A 57 -22.16 1.37 1.49
C GLY A 57 -20.67 1.39 1.14
N THR A 58 -20.30 0.63 0.11
CA THR A 58 -18.94 0.51 -0.41
C THR A 58 -18.88 0.86 -1.88
N MET A 59 -17.73 1.33 -2.36
CA MET A 59 -17.48 1.61 -3.78
C MET A 59 -16.18 0.94 -4.21
N SER A 60 -16.27 0.14 -5.26
CA SER A 60 -15.10 -0.55 -5.83
C SER A 60 -14.30 0.35 -6.76
N LEU A 61 -12.98 0.31 -6.63
CA LEU A 61 -12.04 0.94 -7.54
C LEU A 61 -11.27 -0.12 -8.35
N PRO A 62 -10.96 0.13 -9.64
CA PRO A 62 -10.12 -0.77 -10.42
C PRO A 62 -8.72 -0.92 -9.84
N VAL A 63 -8.20 -2.13 -9.81
CA VAL A 63 -6.81 -2.44 -9.46
C VAL A 63 -6.04 -2.79 -10.73
N GLY A 64 -5.08 -1.94 -11.08
CA GLY A 64 -4.15 -2.17 -12.19
C GLY A 64 -2.75 -2.47 -11.68
N VAL A 65 -1.86 -2.87 -12.58
CA VAL A 65 -0.45 -3.13 -12.27
C VAL A 65 0.46 -2.41 -13.24
N ALA A 66 1.34 -1.56 -12.72
CA ALA A 66 2.41 -0.96 -13.49
C ALA A 66 3.63 -1.89 -13.56
N THR A 67 4.26 -1.91 -14.73
CA THR A 67 5.36 -2.80 -15.08
C THR A 67 6.66 -2.03 -15.29
N ASN A 68 7.76 -2.74 -15.54
CA ASN A 68 9.09 -2.22 -15.87
C ASN A 68 9.83 -1.53 -14.70
N PHE A 69 9.38 -1.63 -13.48
CA PHE A 69 10.07 -1.04 -12.33
C PHE A 69 11.27 -1.89 -11.91
N ILE A 70 12.43 -1.26 -11.85
CA ILE A 70 13.60 -1.71 -11.11
C ILE A 70 13.86 -0.65 -10.03
N ILE A 71 13.88 -1.06 -8.77
CA ILE A 71 14.13 -0.20 -7.61
C ILE A 71 15.25 -0.84 -6.81
N ASP A 72 16.33 -0.10 -6.61
CA ASP A 72 17.54 -0.56 -5.90
C ASP A 72 18.03 -1.93 -6.41
N GLY A 73 18.03 -2.10 -7.75
CA GLY A 73 18.47 -3.30 -8.42
C GLY A 73 17.48 -4.48 -8.46
N SER A 74 16.33 -4.38 -7.78
CA SER A 74 15.30 -5.43 -7.74
C SER A 74 14.11 -5.09 -8.64
N HIS A 75 13.50 -6.11 -9.26
CA HIS A 75 12.32 -5.96 -10.09
C HIS A 75 11.03 -5.93 -9.28
N TYR A 76 10.11 -5.04 -9.63
CA TYR A 76 8.82 -4.90 -8.97
C TYR A 76 7.68 -4.75 -9.97
N LEU A 77 6.53 -5.36 -9.65
CA LEU A 77 5.22 -5.00 -10.18
C LEU A 77 4.53 -4.10 -9.15
N ILE A 78 4.08 -2.91 -9.57
CA ILE A 78 3.50 -1.92 -8.66
C ILE A 78 1.99 -1.89 -8.84
N PRO A 79 1.20 -2.30 -7.82
CA PRO A 79 -0.25 -2.19 -7.87
C PRO A 79 -0.70 -0.73 -7.74
N PHE A 80 -1.73 -0.38 -8.49
CA PHE A 80 -2.42 0.89 -8.46
C PHE A 80 -3.91 0.65 -8.27
N CYS A 81 -4.52 1.38 -7.35
CA CYS A 81 -5.97 1.41 -7.15
C CYS A 81 -6.45 2.82 -7.46
N LEU A 82 -7.11 3.01 -8.59
CA LEU A 82 -7.52 4.34 -9.09
C LEU A 82 -8.59 4.24 -10.19
N GLU A 83 -9.28 5.34 -10.40
CA GLU A 83 -10.36 5.47 -11.39
C GLU A 83 -9.91 6.11 -12.72
N GLU A 84 -8.71 6.72 -12.76
CA GLU A 84 -8.26 7.47 -13.91
C GLU A 84 -7.57 6.58 -14.97
N SER A 85 -7.95 6.76 -16.22
CA SER A 85 -7.30 6.09 -17.33
C SER A 85 -5.88 6.64 -17.56
N SER A 86 -5.03 5.87 -18.22
CA SER A 86 -3.66 6.21 -18.60
C SER A 86 -2.60 6.34 -17.49
N VAL A 87 -2.94 6.53 -16.22
CA VAL A 87 -1.96 6.67 -15.12
C VAL A 87 -1.04 5.45 -15.02
N VAL A 88 -1.61 4.24 -15.03
CA VAL A 88 -0.84 2.99 -14.98
C VAL A 88 0.06 2.84 -16.21
N ALA A 89 -0.45 3.24 -17.38
CA ALA A 89 0.32 3.22 -18.63
C ALA A 89 1.47 4.24 -18.61
N ALA A 90 1.22 5.45 -18.10
CA ALA A 90 2.22 6.50 -17.95
C ALA A 90 3.32 6.08 -16.98
N ALA A 91 2.97 5.54 -15.81
CA ALA A 91 3.91 5.01 -14.82
C ALA A 91 4.80 3.90 -15.42
N SER A 92 4.18 2.93 -16.11
CA SER A 92 4.91 1.84 -16.79
C SER A 92 5.83 2.33 -17.90
N ASN A 93 5.41 3.38 -18.65
CA ASN A 93 6.22 3.97 -19.72
C ASN A 93 7.42 4.74 -19.16
N MET A 94 7.23 5.52 -18.09
CA MET A 94 8.33 6.21 -17.42
C MET A 94 9.33 5.22 -16.81
N ALA A 95 8.84 4.21 -16.10
CA ALA A 95 9.68 3.14 -15.57
C ALA A 95 10.51 2.46 -16.68
N LYS A 96 9.89 2.20 -17.84
CA LYS A 96 10.59 1.64 -19.01
C LYS A 96 11.73 2.54 -19.51
N ARG A 97 11.57 3.87 -19.47
CA ARG A 97 12.65 4.81 -19.84
C ARG A 97 13.80 4.77 -18.86
N CYS A 98 13.51 4.68 -17.56
CA CYS A 98 14.51 4.60 -16.51
C CYS A 98 15.32 3.29 -16.55
N LEU A 99 14.83 2.21 -17.16
CA LEU A 99 15.54 0.93 -17.27
C LEU A 99 16.91 1.05 -17.93
N GLN A 100 17.09 1.97 -18.88
CA GLN A 100 18.37 2.18 -19.57
C GLN A 100 19.47 2.70 -18.63
N HIS A 101 19.07 3.26 -17.49
CA HIS A 101 19.95 3.83 -16.48
C HIS A 101 19.93 3.05 -15.15
N GLY A 102 19.47 1.78 -15.19
CA GLY A 102 19.45 0.92 -14.00
C GLY A 102 18.18 0.99 -13.16
N GLY A 103 17.18 1.80 -13.57
CA GLY A 103 15.93 1.97 -12.82
C GLY A 103 15.97 3.15 -11.85
N PHE A 104 15.41 2.94 -10.66
CA PHE A 104 15.31 3.93 -9.59
C PHE A 104 16.22 3.56 -8.43
N THR A 105 16.83 4.55 -7.82
CA THR A 105 17.51 4.42 -6.52
C THR A 105 16.72 5.16 -5.47
N THR A 106 16.59 4.56 -4.29
CA THR A 106 15.87 5.16 -3.17
C THR A 106 16.83 5.56 -2.05
N ASN A 107 16.48 6.63 -1.37
CA ASN A 107 17.10 7.05 -0.13
C ASN A 107 15.99 7.58 0.78
N ASN A 108 15.97 7.14 2.01
CA ASN A 108 14.96 7.54 2.99
C ASN A 108 15.61 7.70 4.37
N ASP A 109 15.06 8.61 5.14
CA ASP A 109 15.39 8.72 6.56
C ASP A 109 14.82 7.53 7.35
N ALA A 110 15.25 7.42 8.61
CA ALA A 110 14.67 6.43 9.51
C ALA A 110 13.15 6.59 9.59
N PRO A 111 12.37 5.49 9.67
CA PRO A 111 10.91 5.55 9.69
C PRO A 111 10.41 6.08 11.05
N VAL A 112 10.56 7.38 11.24
CA VAL A 112 10.13 8.08 12.47
C VAL A 112 8.78 8.75 12.19
N MET A 113 7.76 8.36 12.98
CA MET A 113 6.46 8.99 12.95
C MET A 113 6.42 10.12 14.00
N ILE A 114 5.92 11.29 13.60
CA ILE A 114 5.75 12.41 14.53
C ILE A 114 4.40 12.24 15.23
N GLY A 115 4.43 12.11 16.56
CA GLY A 115 3.26 12.15 17.41
C GLY A 115 3.16 13.50 18.13
N GLN A 116 1.92 13.94 18.41
CA GLN A 116 1.66 15.09 19.27
C GLN A 116 0.78 14.66 20.45
N ILE A 117 1.22 15.01 21.66
CA ILE A 117 0.45 14.82 22.89
C ILE A 117 0.33 16.18 23.56
N GLN A 118 -0.91 16.66 23.74
CA GLN A 118 -1.18 17.88 24.48
C GLN A 118 -1.54 17.53 25.91
N LEU A 119 -0.76 18.03 26.86
CA LEU A 119 -1.05 17.92 28.29
C LEU A 119 -1.49 19.28 28.81
N LEU A 120 -2.52 19.28 29.67
CA LEU A 120 -3.04 20.47 30.34
C LEU A 120 -2.75 20.36 31.85
N ASP A 121 -2.62 21.51 32.51
CA ASP A 121 -2.45 21.63 33.96
C ASP A 121 -1.27 20.78 34.50
N VAL A 122 -0.12 20.88 33.84
CA VAL A 122 1.11 20.16 34.21
C VAL A 122 1.92 21.00 35.18
N ASP A 123 2.06 20.55 36.44
CA ASP A 123 2.83 21.24 37.48
C ASP A 123 4.35 21.07 37.28
N ASP A 124 4.81 19.93 36.80
CA ASP A 124 6.23 19.62 36.57
C ASP A 124 6.45 19.05 35.15
N LEU A 125 7.01 19.88 34.27
CA LEU A 125 7.27 19.54 32.87
C LEU A 125 8.37 18.50 32.69
N GLU A 126 9.39 18.50 33.56
CA GLU A 126 10.51 17.54 33.46
C GLU A 126 10.04 16.13 33.85
N GLN A 127 9.28 16.05 34.95
CA GLN A 127 8.70 14.78 35.39
C GLN A 127 7.70 14.24 34.36
N ALA A 128 6.82 15.09 33.81
CA ALA A 128 5.87 14.70 32.78
C ALA A 128 6.58 14.17 31.53
N THR A 129 7.65 14.84 31.06
CA THR A 129 8.45 14.42 29.91
C THR A 129 9.10 13.04 30.16
N THR A 130 9.63 12.83 31.35
CA THR A 130 10.25 11.55 31.74
C THR A 130 9.19 10.43 31.71
N HIS A 131 8.04 10.65 32.33
CA HIS A 131 6.94 9.69 32.34
C HIS A 131 6.42 9.35 30.94
N ILE A 132 6.28 10.35 30.05
CA ILE A 132 5.88 10.09 28.67
C ILE A 132 6.90 9.21 27.94
N ASN A 133 8.18 9.52 28.04
CA ASN A 133 9.23 8.74 27.41
C ASN A 133 9.30 7.31 27.93
N ASP A 134 9.11 7.12 29.21
CA ASP A 134 9.08 5.79 29.84
C ASP A 134 7.81 5.00 29.44
N CYS A 135 6.67 5.67 29.29
CA CYS A 135 5.41 5.04 28.88
C CYS A 135 5.33 4.73 27.39
N LEU A 136 5.96 5.51 26.53
CA LEU A 136 5.98 5.25 25.07
C LEU A 136 6.62 3.91 24.69
N LEU A 137 7.44 3.33 25.57
CA LEU A 137 7.98 1.99 25.39
C LEU A 137 6.95 0.86 25.63
N TYR A 138 5.78 1.14 26.23
CA TYR A 138 4.89 0.08 26.69
C TYR A 138 3.55 -0.04 25.95
N THR A 139 2.98 0.95 25.42
CA THR A 139 1.76 0.94 24.60
C THR A 139 1.15 2.34 24.58
N SER A 140 0.98 2.92 23.42
CA SER A 140 -0.05 3.93 23.24
C SER A 140 -1.37 3.17 22.96
N PRO A 141 -2.31 3.06 23.90
CA PRO A 141 -3.62 2.53 23.59
C PRO A 141 -4.24 3.43 22.51
N SER A 142 -4.76 2.81 21.46
CA SER A 142 -5.54 3.53 20.47
C SER A 142 -6.72 4.22 21.18
N PRO A 143 -7.14 5.44 20.79
CA PRO A 143 -8.35 6.05 21.33
C PRO A 143 -9.62 5.18 21.21
N ARG A 144 -9.55 4.07 20.45
CA ARG A 144 -10.62 3.08 20.30
C ARG A 144 -10.59 1.96 21.35
N ASP A 145 -9.54 1.89 22.17
CA ASP A 145 -9.39 0.83 23.19
C ASP A 145 -9.93 1.26 24.57
N THR A 146 -10.67 2.38 24.65
CA THR A 146 -11.20 2.96 25.91
C THR A 146 -12.72 2.88 26.03
N ASP A 147 -13.33 1.77 25.57
CA ASP A 147 -14.73 1.43 25.89
C ASP A 147 -14.79 0.26 26.87
#